data_56d7bcd895dd33fbcf125568cb303f79
#
_entry.id   56d7bcd895dd33fbcf125568cb303f79
#
_cell.length_a   1.000
_cell.length_b   1.000
_cell.length_c   1.000
_cell.angle_alpha   90.00
_cell.angle_beta   90.00
_cell.angle_gamma   90.00
#
_symmetry.space_group_name_H-M   'P 1'
#
loop_
_entity.id
_entity.type
_entity.pdbx_description
1 polymer ?
#
loop_
_entity_poly.entity_id
_entity_poly.type
_entity_poly.pdbx_seq_one_letter_code
_entity_poly.pdbx_strand_id
1 'polypeptide(L)'
;MEQGKLYLVPTPIGNLKDITLRALEVLENVDLIAAEDTRQSLKLLNHFNIKKPLFSYHQHNEQGKSLDIIKRIKEGQNIAIITDAGTPGISDPGSVVVSKCIEENVAFEVLPGATAIT
;
A
#
# COMPACT_ATOMS: atom_id res chain seq x y z
N MET A 1 14.70 10.23 -15.96
CA MET A 1 13.41 10.25 -15.29
C MET A 1 13.53 9.68 -13.90
N GLU A 2 12.97 10.38 -12.95
CA GLU A 2 13.00 9.91 -11.59
C GLU A 2 12.03 8.74 -11.42
N GLN A 3 12.46 7.76 -10.66
CA GLN A 3 11.56 6.66 -10.30
C GLN A 3 10.56 7.15 -9.27
N GLY A 4 9.43 6.48 -9.20
CA GLY A 4 8.47 6.70 -8.15
C GLY A 4 8.88 5.99 -6.87
N LYS A 5 7.92 5.76 -6.00
CA LYS A 5 8.18 5.16 -4.70
C LYS A 5 7.01 4.27 -4.31
N LEU A 6 7.32 3.20 -3.59
CA LEU A 6 6.31 2.32 -3.02
C LEU A 6 6.04 2.74 -1.59
N TYR A 7 4.76 2.76 -1.20
CA TYR A 7 4.38 3.03 0.18
C TYR A 7 3.57 1.86 0.71
N LEU A 8 3.95 1.34 1.86
CA LEU A 8 3.14 0.37 2.58
C LEU A 8 2.33 1.14 3.61
N VAL A 9 1.00 1.13 3.44
CA VAL A 9 0.11 1.98 4.22
C VAL A 9 -0.77 1.11 5.10
N PRO A 10 -0.47 1.01 6.40
CA PRO A 10 -1.33 0.26 7.31
C PRO A 10 -2.62 1.04 7.57
N THR A 11 -3.74 0.33 7.54
CA THR A 11 -5.03 0.93 7.82
C THR A 11 -5.65 0.28 9.04
N PRO A 12 -6.50 1.02 9.77
CA PRO A 12 -7.11 0.47 10.97
C PRO A 12 -8.16 -0.57 10.62
N ILE A 13 -8.30 -1.54 11.51
CA ILE A 13 -9.36 -2.53 11.41
C ILE A 13 -10.51 -2.00 12.26
N GLY A 14 -11.67 -1.82 11.66
CA GLY A 14 -12.87 -1.42 12.36
C GLY A 14 -13.14 0.08 12.36
N ASN A 15 -12.32 0.87 13.02
CA ASN A 15 -12.60 2.30 13.14
C ASN A 15 -11.74 3.13 12.18
N LEU A 16 -12.38 3.69 11.15
CA LEU A 16 -11.67 4.48 10.13
C LEU A 16 -11.02 5.73 10.70
N LYS A 17 -11.52 6.24 11.84
CA LYS A 17 -10.93 7.42 12.45
C LYS A 17 -9.54 7.19 13.01
N ASP A 18 -9.14 5.94 13.15
CA ASP A 18 -7.82 5.63 13.67
C ASP A 18 -6.73 5.70 12.61
N ILE A 19 -7.07 6.00 11.36
CA ILE A 19 -6.07 6.14 10.31
C ILE A 19 -5.22 7.39 10.56
N THR A 20 -3.93 7.29 10.26
CA THR A 20 -3.04 8.44 10.48
C THR A 20 -3.19 9.48 9.37
N LEU A 21 -2.87 10.74 9.69
CA LEU A 21 -2.88 11.81 8.68
C LEU A 21 -1.86 11.52 7.59
N ARG A 22 -0.71 10.97 7.95
CA ARG A 22 0.32 10.62 6.97
C ARG A 22 -0.20 9.59 5.98
N ALA A 23 -0.94 8.58 6.48
CA ALA A 23 -1.52 7.57 5.61
C ALA A 23 -2.50 8.18 4.62
N LEU A 24 -3.36 9.07 5.08
CA LEU A 24 -4.31 9.76 4.19
C LEU A 24 -3.58 10.58 3.14
N GLU A 25 -2.55 11.30 3.55
CA GLU A 25 -1.76 12.11 2.64
C GLU A 25 -1.14 11.27 1.54
N VAL A 26 -0.57 10.13 1.91
CA VAL A 26 0.05 9.23 0.93
C VAL A 26 -1.00 8.69 -0.03
N LEU A 27 -2.16 8.24 0.49
CA LEU A 27 -3.21 7.69 -0.37
C LEU A 27 -3.75 8.72 -1.35
N GLU A 28 -3.75 10.00 -0.97
CA GLU A 28 -4.19 11.06 -1.87
C GLU A 28 -3.16 11.41 -2.93
N ASN A 29 -1.89 11.14 -2.68
CA ASN A 29 -0.82 11.57 -3.56
C ASN A 29 -0.26 10.48 -4.49
N VAL A 30 -0.56 9.22 -4.23
CA VAL A 30 -0.07 8.16 -5.10
C VAL A 30 -0.89 8.09 -6.38
N ASP A 31 -0.34 7.41 -7.37
CA ASP A 31 -1.01 7.23 -8.66
C ASP A 31 -1.92 6.01 -8.68
N LEU A 32 -1.62 5.04 -7.83
CA LEU A 32 -2.29 3.75 -7.87
C LEU A 32 -2.29 3.15 -6.47
N ILE A 33 -3.36 2.44 -6.12
CA ILE A 33 -3.47 1.79 -4.81
C ILE A 33 -3.72 0.31 -4.99
N ALA A 34 -3.00 -0.50 -4.25
CA ALA A 34 -3.19 -1.95 -4.22
C ALA A 34 -3.69 -2.36 -2.85
N ALA A 35 -4.54 -3.37 -2.79
CA ALA A 35 -5.07 -3.84 -1.52
C ALA A 35 -5.43 -5.31 -1.61
N GLU A 36 -5.30 -6.00 -0.48
CA GLU A 36 -5.71 -7.39 -0.40
C GLU A 36 -7.24 -7.49 -0.47
N ASP A 37 -7.92 -6.68 0.31
CA ASP A 37 -9.38 -6.62 0.30
C ASP A 37 -9.83 -5.31 -0.33
N THR A 38 -10.17 -5.37 -1.61
CA THR A 38 -10.54 -4.17 -2.34
C THR A 38 -11.87 -3.59 -1.87
N ARG A 39 -12.77 -4.41 -1.34
CA ARG A 39 -14.05 -3.90 -0.84
C ARG A 39 -13.89 -3.06 0.40
N GLN A 40 -13.10 -3.53 1.35
CA GLN A 40 -12.82 -2.76 2.57
C GLN A 40 -12.07 -1.49 2.24
N SER A 41 -11.08 -1.62 1.34
CA SER A 41 -10.27 -0.47 0.96
C SER A 41 -11.10 0.58 0.23
N LEU A 42 -12.03 0.15 -0.62
CA LEU A 42 -12.89 1.07 -1.32
C LEU A 42 -13.79 1.85 -0.35
N LYS A 43 -14.29 1.19 0.70
CA LYS A 43 -15.07 1.87 1.73
C LYS A 43 -14.25 2.96 2.42
N LEU A 44 -13.00 2.64 2.74
CA LEU A 44 -12.11 3.61 3.38
C LEU A 44 -11.84 4.79 2.45
N LEU A 45 -11.52 4.51 1.21
CA LEU A 45 -11.22 5.57 0.24
C LEU A 45 -12.44 6.45 0.01
N ASN A 46 -13.62 5.86 -0.11
CA ASN A 46 -14.86 6.63 -0.28
C ASN A 46 -15.16 7.48 0.94
N HIS A 47 -14.90 6.95 2.13
CA HIS A 47 -15.14 7.69 3.36
C HIS A 47 -14.32 8.99 3.41
N PHE A 48 -13.10 8.96 2.90
CA PHE A 48 -12.22 10.11 2.88
C PHE A 48 -12.20 10.82 1.53
N ASN A 49 -13.12 10.45 0.64
CA ASN A 49 -13.26 11.08 -0.66
C ASN A 49 -11.99 11.02 -1.50
N ILE A 50 -11.30 9.90 -1.41
CA ILE A 50 -10.09 9.65 -2.20
C ILE A 50 -10.48 8.83 -3.41
N LYS A 51 -10.22 9.37 -4.61
CA LYS A 51 -10.58 8.69 -5.86
C LYS A 51 -9.32 8.32 -6.62
N LYS A 52 -8.86 7.10 -6.41
CA LYS A 52 -7.66 6.58 -7.05
C LYS A 52 -7.95 5.18 -7.60
N PRO A 53 -7.27 4.78 -8.67
CA PRO A 53 -7.41 3.40 -9.14
C PRO A 53 -7.00 2.42 -8.05
N LEU A 54 -7.78 1.38 -7.91
CA LEU A 54 -7.59 0.37 -6.87
C LEU A 54 -7.56 -1.00 -7.51
N PHE A 55 -6.54 -1.78 -7.21
CA PHE A 55 -6.46 -3.14 -7.73
C PHE A 55 -6.15 -4.15 -6.64
N SER A 56 -6.45 -5.39 -6.93
CA SER A 56 -6.29 -6.48 -5.99
C SER A 56 -4.83 -6.95 -5.90
N TYR A 57 -4.34 -7.12 -4.69
CA TYR A 57 -2.98 -7.60 -4.45
C TYR A 57 -3.00 -8.54 -3.23
N HIS A 58 -2.99 -9.84 -3.49
CA HIS A 58 -3.12 -10.84 -2.43
C HIS A 58 -2.20 -12.01 -2.71
N GLN A 59 -2.20 -12.99 -1.81
CA GLN A 59 -1.32 -14.14 -1.86
C GLN A 59 -1.32 -14.87 -3.20
N HIS A 60 -2.47 -14.93 -3.85
CA HIS A 60 -2.60 -15.69 -5.08
C HIS A 60 -2.04 -14.97 -6.31
N ASN A 61 -1.92 -13.66 -6.27
CA ASN A 61 -1.43 -12.91 -7.42
C ASN A 61 -0.18 -12.07 -7.12
N GLU A 62 0.37 -12.17 -5.91
CA GLU A 62 1.44 -11.27 -5.48
C GLU A 62 2.70 -11.34 -6.34
N GLN A 63 3.04 -12.50 -6.87
CA GLN A 63 4.24 -12.63 -7.69
C GLN A 63 4.14 -11.79 -8.96
N GLY A 64 3.07 -11.97 -9.72
CA GLY A 64 2.88 -11.21 -10.95
C GLY A 64 2.62 -9.74 -10.70
N LYS A 65 1.82 -9.44 -9.68
CA LYS A 65 1.51 -8.05 -9.36
C LYS A 65 2.73 -7.31 -8.81
N SER A 66 3.60 -8.00 -8.07
CA SER A 66 4.82 -7.36 -7.58
C SER A 66 5.70 -6.90 -8.73
N LEU A 67 5.84 -7.72 -9.76
CA LEU A 67 6.61 -7.34 -10.93
C LEU A 67 5.99 -6.14 -11.65
N ASP A 68 4.67 -6.12 -11.77
CA ASP A 68 3.96 -5.00 -12.39
C ASP A 68 4.15 -3.72 -11.58
N ILE A 69 4.04 -3.82 -10.26
CA ILE A 69 4.24 -2.68 -9.37
C ILE A 69 5.63 -2.10 -9.53
N ILE A 70 6.65 -2.95 -9.52
CA ILE A 70 8.04 -2.50 -9.68
C ILE A 70 8.24 -1.80 -11.01
N LYS A 71 7.68 -2.36 -12.08
CA LYS A 71 7.79 -1.74 -13.40
C LYS A 71 7.18 -0.35 -13.41
N ARG A 72 5.99 -0.20 -12.83
CA ARG A 72 5.31 1.10 -12.79
C ARG A 72 6.10 2.13 -11.97
N ILE A 73 6.70 1.69 -10.87
CA ILE A 73 7.51 2.59 -10.03
C ILE A 73 8.74 3.04 -10.81
N LYS A 74 9.38 2.14 -11.55
CA LYS A 74 10.52 2.51 -12.38
C LYS A 74 10.14 3.51 -13.47
N GLU A 75 8.88 3.50 -13.88
CA GLU A 75 8.36 4.44 -14.86
C GLU A 75 7.96 5.78 -14.25
N GLY A 76 8.12 5.95 -12.96
CA GLY A 76 7.85 7.21 -12.29
C GLY A 76 6.55 7.27 -11.50
N GLN A 77 5.80 6.18 -11.40
CA GLN A 77 4.55 6.17 -10.65
C GLN A 77 4.80 5.90 -9.18
N ASN A 78 3.97 6.51 -8.33
CA ASN A 78 3.96 6.24 -6.90
C ASN A 78 2.79 5.30 -6.61
N ILE A 79 3.06 4.25 -5.85
CA ILE A 79 2.06 3.22 -5.59
C ILE A 79 1.99 2.96 -4.09
N ALA A 80 0.76 2.85 -3.57
CA ALA A 80 0.55 2.49 -2.18
C ALA A 80 -0.07 1.10 -2.09
N ILE A 81 0.37 0.32 -1.13
CA ILE A 81 -0.25 -0.96 -0.80
C ILE A 81 -0.88 -0.82 0.57
N ILE A 82 -2.19 -1.05 0.64
CA ILE A 82 -2.91 -1.00 1.91
C ILE A 82 -2.74 -2.33 2.62
N THR A 83 -2.33 -2.27 3.88
CA THR A 83 -2.19 -3.45 4.72
C THR A 83 -3.03 -3.28 5.98
N ASP A 84 -3.37 -4.40 6.62
CA ASP A 84 -4.15 -4.36 7.86
C ASP A 84 -3.24 -4.09 9.05
N ALA A 85 -3.52 -3.00 9.75
CA ALA A 85 -2.65 -2.52 10.82
C ALA A 85 -2.52 -3.47 12.01
N GLY A 86 -3.55 -4.23 12.29
CA GLY A 86 -3.53 -5.12 13.45
C GLY A 86 -3.01 -6.52 13.18
N THR A 87 -2.62 -6.81 11.96
CA THR A 87 -2.20 -8.15 11.59
C THR A 87 -0.70 -8.30 11.72
N PRO A 88 -0.23 -9.23 12.55
CA PRO A 88 1.22 -9.50 12.55
C PRO A 88 1.62 -9.95 11.15
N GLY A 89 2.70 -9.46 10.67
CA GLY A 89 3.08 -9.63 9.27
C GLY A 89 3.47 -11.02 8.84
N ILE A 90 2.69 -12.00 9.19
CA ILE A 90 3.04 -13.38 8.90
C ILE A 90 2.85 -13.75 7.44
N SER A 91 1.75 -13.34 6.87
CA SER A 91 1.47 -13.61 5.47
C SER A 91 1.20 -12.31 4.74
N ASP A 92 1.96 -11.32 5.08
CA ASP A 92 1.82 -10.00 4.51
C ASP A 92 2.23 -10.01 3.04
N PRO A 93 1.31 -9.76 2.11
CA PRO A 93 1.68 -9.71 0.68
C PRO A 93 2.70 -8.63 0.39
N GLY A 94 2.77 -7.60 1.24
CA GLY A 94 3.77 -6.56 1.08
C GLY A 94 5.19 -7.06 1.16
N SER A 95 5.44 -8.19 1.84
CA SER A 95 6.79 -8.69 1.99
C SER A 95 7.41 -9.11 0.66
N VAL A 96 6.61 -9.64 -0.25
CA VAL A 96 7.10 -10.04 -1.57
C VAL A 96 7.54 -8.81 -2.37
N VAL A 97 6.71 -7.77 -2.39
CA VAL A 97 7.04 -6.57 -3.15
C VAL A 97 8.21 -5.81 -2.54
N VAL A 98 8.33 -5.82 -1.21
CA VAL A 98 9.48 -5.19 -0.54
C VAL A 98 10.77 -5.89 -0.93
N SER A 99 10.76 -7.23 -0.95
CA SER A 99 11.92 -7.98 -1.41
C SER A 99 12.31 -7.60 -2.83
N LYS A 100 11.33 -7.44 -3.71
CA LYS A 100 11.58 -7.01 -5.08
C LYS A 100 12.15 -5.60 -5.14
N CYS A 101 11.67 -4.70 -4.29
CA CYS A 101 12.20 -3.35 -4.22
C CYS A 101 13.69 -3.37 -3.87
N ILE A 102 14.05 -4.20 -2.91
CA ILE A 102 15.45 -4.31 -2.50
C ILE A 102 16.30 -4.87 -3.65
N GLU A 103 15.82 -5.90 -4.32
CA GLU A 103 16.54 -6.49 -5.45
C GLU A 103 16.74 -5.51 -6.60
N GLU A 104 15.74 -4.68 -6.86
CA GLU A 104 15.73 -3.79 -8.02
C GLU A 104 16.17 -2.37 -7.68
N ASN A 105 16.58 -2.12 -6.44
CA ASN A 105 16.96 -0.78 -5.98
C ASN A 105 15.84 0.25 -6.16
N VAL A 106 14.64 -0.14 -5.80
CA VAL A 106 13.46 0.73 -5.88
C VAL A 106 13.17 1.27 -4.48
N ALA A 107 12.91 2.56 -4.38
CA ALA A 107 12.61 3.19 -3.09
C ALA A 107 11.28 2.73 -2.53
N PHE A 108 11.23 2.49 -1.24
CA PHE A 108 9.98 2.16 -0.56
C PHE A 108 9.99 2.72 0.85
N GLU A 109 8.79 2.90 1.40
CA GLU A 109 8.62 3.40 2.75
C GLU A 109 7.49 2.63 3.43
N VAL A 110 7.72 2.21 4.68
CA VAL A 110 6.69 1.57 5.49
C VAL A 110 6.19 2.59 6.49
N LEU A 111 4.92 2.97 6.38
CA LEU A 111 4.35 3.96 7.29
C LEU A 111 3.99 3.31 8.63
N PRO A 112 4.06 4.05 9.72
CA PRO A 112 3.67 3.51 11.01
C PRO A 112 2.16 3.30 11.09
N GLY A 113 1.75 2.22 11.74
CA GLY A 113 0.35 1.98 11.97
C GLY A 113 -0.17 2.82 13.13
N ALA A 114 -1.47 3.09 13.11
CA ALA A 114 -2.10 3.90 14.14
C ALA A 114 -2.01 3.27 15.52
N THR A 115 -1.88 1.95 15.57
CA THR A 115 -1.82 1.24 16.83
C THR A 115 -0.40 0.87 17.25
N ALA A 116 0.58 1.38 16.57
CA ALA A 116 1.98 1.10 16.87
C ALA A 116 2.40 1.88 18.09
N ILE A 117 1.79 1.59 19.16
CA ILE A 117 2.04 2.32 20.35
C ILE A 117 2.97 1.58 21.22
N THR A 118 3.88 2.13 21.64
CA THR A 118 4.74 1.63 22.70
C THR A 118 5.35 0.65 22.77
#